data_d1257bf33a58d0b0aa645e9b04fa9a29
#
_entry.id   d1257bf33a58d0b0aa645e9b04fa9a29
#
_cell.length_a   1.000
_cell.length_b   1.000
_cell.length_c   1.000
_cell.angle_alpha   90.00
_cell.angle_beta   90.00
_cell.angle_gamma   90.00
#
_symmetry.space_group_name_H-M   'P 1'
#
loop_
_entity.id
_entity.type
_entity.pdbx_description
1 polymer ?
#
loop_
_entity_poly.entity_id
_entity_poly.type
_entity_poly.pdbx_seq_one_letter_code
_entity_poly.pdbx_strand_id
1 'polypeptide(L)'
;FKPKNINFGSFRADNQSDNTVKVSVKSQSGPDFKIVKVTSSKPYVDTSVSENQNGEYTITATLKNHHEIGRFSGKIFLESNSTKQPKTSIIFYGVVEGDITINQRRIYFGTIPEGREITKKLFVKINESHIRILSSKISPDYLSVNIDERYEQENPHCLIETKLHNNAPVGRIDGQLELTTNSEELPVINIPITGEVHKANKPE
;
A
#
# COMPACT_ATOMS: atom_id res chain seq x y z
N PHE A 1 14.32 -10.06 -18.45
CA PHE A 1 12.89 -9.92 -18.15
C PHE A 1 12.33 -8.64 -18.75
N LYS A 2 11.19 -8.73 -19.42
CA LYS A 2 10.39 -7.59 -19.89
C LYS A 2 8.90 -7.87 -19.58
N PRO A 3 8.25 -7.10 -18.69
CA PRO A 3 8.83 -6.06 -17.81
C PRO A 3 9.77 -6.61 -16.71
N LYS A 4 10.53 -5.75 -16.04
CA LYS A 4 11.43 -6.14 -14.93
C LYS A 4 10.69 -6.55 -13.66
N ASN A 5 9.50 -6.01 -13.45
CA ASN A 5 8.61 -6.30 -12.33
C ASN A 5 7.20 -6.58 -12.86
N ILE A 6 6.43 -7.33 -12.09
CA ILE A 6 5.03 -7.61 -12.37
C ILE A 6 4.19 -6.64 -11.56
N ASN A 7 3.43 -5.78 -12.24
CA ASN A 7 2.47 -4.88 -11.62
C ASN A 7 1.05 -5.35 -11.95
N PHE A 8 0.33 -5.82 -10.95
CA PHE A 8 -1.08 -6.21 -11.09
C PHE A 8 -2.04 -5.01 -11.09
N GLY A 9 -1.52 -3.79 -10.84
CA GLY A 9 -2.33 -2.57 -10.76
C GLY A 9 -3.13 -2.45 -9.46
N SER A 10 -4.16 -1.61 -9.52
CA SER A 10 -5.16 -1.47 -8.47
C SER A 10 -6.47 -2.10 -8.96
N PHE A 11 -7.14 -2.83 -8.11
CA PHE A 11 -8.45 -3.42 -8.37
C PHE A 11 -9.25 -3.52 -7.07
N ARG A 12 -10.57 -3.61 -7.21
CA ARG A 12 -11.46 -3.69 -6.07
C ARG A 12 -11.54 -5.11 -5.52
N ALA A 13 -11.74 -5.22 -4.20
CA ALA A 13 -11.86 -6.51 -3.51
C ALA A 13 -13.02 -7.38 -4.02
N ASP A 14 -14.10 -6.75 -4.53
CA ASP A 14 -15.27 -7.41 -5.12
C ASP A 14 -15.07 -7.82 -6.58
N ASN A 15 -14.00 -7.35 -7.24
CA ASN A 15 -13.69 -7.74 -8.62
C ASN A 15 -13.03 -9.13 -8.66
N GLN A 16 -13.84 -10.13 -8.99
CA GLN A 16 -13.41 -11.54 -9.06
C GLN A 16 -12.70 -11.92 -10.37
N SER A 17 -12.42 -10.96 -11.25
CA SER A 17 -11.68 -11.26 -12.47
C SER A 17 -10.23 -11.62 -12.18
N ASP A 18 -9.76 -12.73 -12.75
CA ASP A 18 -8.36 -13.15 -12.67
C ASP A 18 -7.45 -12.10 -13.34
N ASN A 19 -6.67 -11.39 -12.54
CA ASN A 19 -5.67 -10.46 -13.07
C ASN A 19 -4.43 -11.22 -13.52
N THR A 20 -4.15 -11.16 -14.82
CA THR A 20 -3.04 -11.89 -15.44
C THR A 20 -2.02 -10.93 -16.03
N VAL A 21 -0.74 -11.13 -15.68
CA VAL A 21 0.39 -10.39 -16.24
C VAL A 21 1.38 -11.37 -16.88
N LYS A 22 1.83 -11.06 -18.08
CA LYS A 22 2.81 -11.84 -18.83
C LYS A 22 4.18 -11.15 -18.81
N VAL A 23 5.24 -11.95 -18.60
CA VAL A 23 6.63 -11.50 -18.60
C VAL A 23 7.42 -12.32 -19.59
N SER A 24 8.05 -11.68 -20.54
CA SER A 24 8.98 -12.34 -21.47
C SER A 24 10.35 -12.51 -20.83
N VAL A 25 10.91 -13.71 -20.99
CA VAL A 25 12.23 -14.07 -20.51
C VAL A 25 13.07 -14.49 -21.69
N LYS A 26 14.15 -13.76 -21.94
CA LYS A 26 15.14 -14.07 -22.96
C LYS A 26 16.47 -14.44 -22.28
N SER A 27 17.00 -15.61 -22.62
CA SER A 27 18.31 -16.04 -22.16
C SER A 27 19.41 -15.49 -23.07
N GLN A 28 20.55 -15.18 -22.45
CA GLN A 28 21.81 -14.94 -23.15
C GLN A 28 22.72 -16.18 -23.13
N SER A 29 22.24 -17.29 -22.55
CA SER A 29 23.03 -18.52 -22.35
C SER A 29 23.02 -19.47 -23.54
N GLY A 30 22.41 -19.09 -24.67
CA GLY A 30 22.34 -19.92 -25.89
C GLY A 30 21.07 -20.77 -26.00
N PRO A 31 20.97 -21.62 -27.06
CA PRO A 31 19.75 -22.33 -27.41
C PRO A 31 19.33 -23.43 -26.43
N ASP A 32 20.28 -23.95 -25.63
CA ASP A 32 20.02 -25.02 -24.67
C ASP A 32 19.46 -24.52 -23.33
N PHE A 33 19.20 -23.23 -23.20
CA PHE A 33 18.61 -22.69 -21.98
C PHE A 33 17.21 -23.19 -21.77
N LYS A 34 16.93 -23.67 -20.54
CA LYS A 34 15.59 -24.12 -20.13
C LYS A 34 15.22 -23.57 -18.76
N ILE A 35 13.99 -23.10 -18.62
CA ILE A 35 13.38 -22.84 -17.32
C ILE A 35 12.84 -24.18 -16.79
N VAL A 36 13.35 -24.61 -15.65
CA VAL A 36 13.04 -25.92 -15.03
C VAL A 36 11.83 -25.80 -14.13
N LYS A 37 11.73 -24.68 -13.37
CA LYS A 37 10.67 -24.50 -12.39
C LYS A 37 10.36 -23.02 -12.22
N VAL A 38 9.06 -22.73 -12.02
CA VAL A 38 8.57 -21.40 -11.66
C VAL A 38 7.62 -21.55 -10.48
N THR A 39 7.82 -20.74 -9.43
CA THR A 39 6.99 -20.77 -8.22
C THR A 39 6.77 -19.39 -7.66
N SER A 40 5.62 -19.15 -7.05
CA SER A 40 5.32 -17.91 -6.35
C SER A 40 5.61 -18.02 -4.84
N SER A 41 6.02 -16.89 -4.24
CA SER A 41 6.14 -16.75 -2.78
C SER A 41 4.79 -16.61 -2.07
N LYS A 42 3.70 -16.46 -2.83
CA LYS A 42 2.36 -16.24 -2.30
C LYS A 42 1.38 -17.22 -2.93
N PRO A 43 0.53 -17.90 -2.13
CA PRO A 43 -0.36 -18.94 -2.61
C PRO A 43 -1.47 -18.43 -3.54
N TYR A 44 -1.78 -17.13 -3.46
CA TYR A 44 -2.79 -16.49 -4.31
C TYR A 44 -2.25 -15.98 -5.66
N VAL A 45 -1.00 -16.25 -6.00
CA VAL A 45 -0.43 -15.97 -7.32
C VAL A 45 -0.01 -17.26 -7.98
N ASP A 46 -0.78 -17.69 -8.96
CA ASP A 46 -0.44 -18.84 -9.80
C ASP A 46 0.57 -18.43 -10.87
N THR A 47 1.42 -19.39 -11.24
CA THR A 47 2.45 -19.17 -12.24
C THR A 47 2.49 -20.30 -13.24
N SER A 48 2.59 -19.96 -14.52
CA SER A 48 2.89 -20.90 -15.58
C SER A 48 4.00 -20.39 -16.49
N VAL A 49 4.65 -21.28 -17.19
CA VAL A 49 5.70 -20.97 -18.15
C VAL A 49 5.40 -21.65 -19.49
N SER A 50 5.59 -20.92 -20.57
CA SER A 50 5.51 -21.43 -21.93
C SER A 50 6.74 -20.99 -22.72
N GLU A 51 7.26 -21.89 -23.57
CA GLU A 51 8.33 -21.60 -24.52
C GLU A 51 7.69 -21.26 -25.88
N ASN A 52 8.16 -20.20 -26.53
CA ASN A 52 7.74 -19.85 -27.87
C ASN A 52 8.67 -20.48 -28.93
N GLN A 53 8.32 -20.37 -30.21
CA GLN A 53 9.07 -20.95 -31.34
C GLN A 53 10.49 -20.42 -31.47
N ASN A 54 10.84 -19.31 -30.84
CA ASN A 54 12.16 -18.66 -30.91
C ASN A 54 13.03 -18.99 -29.68
N GLY A 55 12.63 -19.94 -28.83
CA GLY A 55 13.37 -20.26 -27.58
C GLY A 55 13.27 -19.15 -26.51
N GLU A 56 12.31 -18.23 -26.63
CA GLU A 56 12.00 -17.29 -25.59
C GLU A 56 10.89 -17.85 -24.71
N TYR A 57 10.95 -17.58 -23.41
CA TYR A 57 9.97 -18.03 -22.45
C TYR A 57 9.00 -16.90 -22.10
N THR A 58 7.75 -17.26 -21.92
CA THR A 58 6.73 -16.37 -21.34
C THR A 58 6.30 -16.94 -19.99
N ILE A 59 6.50 -16.16 -18.94
CA ILE A 59 5.95 -16.44 -17.62
C ILE A 59 4.61 -15.72 -17.52
N THR A 60 3.58 -16.48 -17.21
CA THR A 60 2.25 -15.95 -16.94
C THR A 60 2.03 -16.01 -15.43
N ALA A 61 1.78 -14.84 -14.82
CA ALA A 61 1.42 -14.72 -13.42
C ALA A 61 -0.06 -14.33 -13.32
N THR A 62 -0.85 -15.14 -12.62
CA THR A 62 -2.29 -14.92 -12.45
C THR A 62 -2.58 -14.75 -10.97
N LEU A 63 -3.12 -13.60 -10.60
CA LEU A 63 -3.60 -13.32 -9.25
C LEU A 63 -4.99 -13.92 -9.10
N LYS A 64 -5.18 -14.79 -8.10
CA LYS A 64 -6.45 -15.47 -7.83
C LYS A 64 -6.97 -15.14 -6.43
N ASN A 65 -8.25 -14.83 -6.36
CA ASN A 65 -9.03 -14.76 -5.11
C ASN A 65 -8.29 -14.07 -3.95
N HIS A 66 -7.66 -12.94 -4.24
CA HIS A 66 -7.00 -12.14 -3.21
C HIS A 66 -7.88 -10.95 -2.85
N HIS A 67 -8.57 -11.05 -1.71
CA HIS A 67 -9.54 -10.05 -1.23
C HIS A 67 -9.01 -9.23 -0.04
N GLU A 68 -7.81 -9.49 0.44
CA GLU A 68 -7.24 -8.73 1.54
C GLU A 68 -6.91 -7.30 1.08
N ILE A 69 -7.64 -6.33 1.63
CA ILE A 69 -7.52 -4.91 1.29
C ILE A 69 -6.13 -4.39 1.65
N GLY A 70 -5.55 -3.66 0.72
CA GLY A 70 -4.26 -3.02 0.89
C GLY A 70 -3.22 -3.40 -0.15
N ARG A 71 -1.99 -3.00 0.09
CA ARG A 71 -0.86 -3.31 -0.79
C ARG A 71 -0.37 -4.72 -0.53
N PHE A 72 -0.14 -5.45 -1.60
CA PHE A 72 0.50 -6.76 -1.56
C PHE A 72 1.74 -6.79 -2.45
N SER A 73 2.69 -7.64 -2.10
CA SER A 73 3.89 -7.88 -2.89
C SER A 73 4.47 -9.26 -2.62
N GLY A 74 5.29 -9.72 -3.53
CA GLY A 74 5.97 -10.99 -3.41
C GLY A 74 7.01 -11.19 -4.50
N LYS A 75 7.47 -12.44 -4.65
CA LYS A 75 8.45 -12.84 -5.65
C LYS A 75 7.97 -14.06 -6.41
N ILE A 76 8.25 -14.09 -7.69
CA ILE A 76 8.21 -15.30 -8.51
C ILE A 76 9.64 -15.79 -8.64
N PHE A 77 9.89 -17.02 -8.20
CA PHE A 77 11.19 -17.67 -8.28
C PHE A 77 11.26 -18.50 -9.54
N LEU A 78 12.39 -18.40 -10.23
CA LEU A 78 12.70 -19.18 -11.43
C LEU A 78 13.94 -20.01 -11.17
N GLU A 79 13.88 -21.27 -11.53
CA GLU A 79 15.04 -22.17 -11.61
C GLU A 79 15.28 -22.54 -13.07
N SER A 80 16.54 -22.50 -13.48
CA SER A 80 16.96 -22.81 -14.85
C SER A 80 18.16 -23.75 -14.88
N ASN A 81 18.48 -24.29 -16.05
CA ASN A 81 19.68 -25.08 -16.26
C ASN A 81 20.96 -24.24 -16.49
N SER A 82 20.87 -22.90 -16.37
CA SER A 82 22.02 -22.02 -16.52
C SER A 82 23.04 -22.24 -15.40
N THR A 83 24.27 -22.54 -15.73
CA THR A 83 25.37 -22.67 -14.75
C THR A 83 25.78 -21.32 -14.12
N LYS A 84 25.58 -20.21 -14.86
CA LYS A 84 25.91 -18.86 -14.37
C LYS A 84 24.83 -18.28 -13.46
N GLN A 85 23.56 -18.57 -13.73
CA GLN A 85 22.45 -18.03 -12.97
C GLN A 85 21.33 -19.09 -12.85
N PRO A 86 21.54 -20.13 -12.02
CA PRO A 86 20.58 -21.23 -11.89
C PRO A 86 19.26 -20.80 -11.23
N LYS A 87 19.31 -19.75 -10.40
CA LYS A 87 18.14 -19.21 -9.70
C LYS A 87 18.05 -17.70 -9.87
N THR A 88 16.83 -17.22 -10.09
CA THR A 88 16.53 -15.78 -10.17
C THR A 88 15.11 -15.51 -9.68
N SER A 89 14.73 -14.26 -9.52
CA SER A 89 13.38 -13.90 -9.13
C SER A 89 12.91 -12.60 -9.77
N ILE A 90 11.58 -12.50 -9.91
CA ILE A 90 10.88 -11.30 -10.36
C ILE A 90 9.99 -10.82 -9.22
N ILE A 91 10.02 -9.54 -8.89
CA ILE A 91 9.13 -8.95 -7.89
C ILE A 91 7.77 -8.70 -8.52
N PHE A 92 6.71 -9.02 -7.80
CA PHE A 92 5.36 -8.59 -8.13
C PHE A 92 4.77 -7.73 -7.02
N TYR A 93 3.81 -6.86 -7.39
CA TYR A 93 3.07 -6.02 -6.47
C TYR A 93 1.73 -5.58 -7.07
N GLY A 94 0.84 -5.13 -6.20
CA GLY A 94 -0.47 -4.57 -6.55
C GLY A 94 -1.16 -3.96 -5.33
N VAL A 95 -2.38 -3.46 -5.54
CA VAL A 95 -3.23 -2.88 -4.50
C VAL A 95 -4.63 -3.44 -4.64
N VAL A 96 -5.17 -3.98 -3.54
CA VAL A 96 -6.60 -4.29 -3.43
C VAL A 96 -7.28 -3.10 -2.78
N GLU A 97 -8.19 -2.47 -3.50
CA GLU A 97 -8.96 -1.33 -3.02
C GLU A 97 -10.27 -1.83 -2.41
N GLY A 98 -10.54 -1.41 -1.17
CA GLY A 98 -11.84 -1.56 -0.52
C GLY A 98 -12.73 -0.34 -0.73
N ASP A 99 -13.81 -0.24 0.04
CA ASP A 99 -14.73 0.90 0.06
C ASP A 99 -14.01 2.21 0.38
N ILE A 100 -12.96 2.11 1.19
CA ILE A 100 -12.15 3.22 1.66
C ILE A 100 -10.67 2.90 1.43
N THR A 101 -9.95 3.85 0.86
CA THR A 101 -8.49 3.75 0.70
C THR A 101 -7.80 4.90 1.42
N ILE A 102 -6.85 4.57 2.29
CA ILE A 102 -6.09 5.54 3.08
C ILE A 102 -4.66 5.59 2.55
N ASN A 103 -4.18 6.79 2.20
CA ASN A 103 -2.85 6.96 1.62
C ASN A 103 -1.71 6.75 2.64
N GLN A 104 -1.98 6.91 3.93
CA GLN A 104 -1.00 6.77 5.01
C GLN A 104 -1.62 6.02 6.19
N ARG A 105 -0.90 5.01 6.71
CA ARG A 105 -1.36 4.21 7.86
C ARG A 105 -1.01 4.83 9.21
N ARG A 106 -0.34 5.98 9.25
CA ARG A 106 0.02 6.72 10.46
C ARG A 106 0.25 8.20 10.14
N ILE A 107 0.06 9.05 11.12
CA ILE A 107 0.41 10.47 11.06
C ILE A 107 1.72 10.66 11.83
N TYR A 108 2.73 11.17 11.14
CA TYR A 108 4.04 11.41 11.75
C TYR A 108 4.35 12.90 11.76
N PHE A 109 4.45 13.48 12.95
CA PHE A 109 4.76 14.88 13.13
C PHE A 109 6.25 15.20 12.99
N GLY A 110 7.14 14.22 13.22
CA GLY A 110 8.58 14.44 13.25
C GLY A 110 9.04 14.96 14.63
N THR A 111 10.15 15.69 14.61
CA THR A 111 10.72 16.35 15.79
C THR A 111 10.35 17.83 15.76
N ILE A 112 9.69 18.33 16.82
CA ILE A 112 9.01 19.61 16.86
C ILE A 112 9.52 20.42 18.05
N PRO A 113 9.90 21.70 17.89
CA PRO A 113 10.19 22.56 19.03
C PRO A 113 8.96 22.80 19.91
N GLU A 114 9.14 22.83 21.22
CA GLU A 114 8.12 23.20 22.20
C GLU A 114 7.45 24.53 21.84
N GLY A 115 6.15 24.61 22.04
CA GLY A 115 5.34 25.80 21.75
C GLY A 115 4.98 26.01 20.27
N ARG A 116 5.33 25.09 19.40
CA ARG A 116 4.97 25.14 17.98
C ARG A 116 3.68 24.38 17.69
N GLU A 117 2.84 25.00 16.84
CA GLU A 117 1.70 24.33 16.23
C GLU A 117 2.07 23.77 14.85
N ILE A 118 1.65 22.57 14.56
CA ILE A 118 1.88 21.90 13.26
C ILE A 118 0.62 21.16 12.84
N THR A 119 0.26 21.29 11.56
CA THR A 119 -0.83 20.55 10.95
C THR A 119 -0.28 19.50 9.97
N LYS A 120 -0.78 18.29 10.05
CA LYS A 120 -0.54 17.21 9.10
C LYS A 120 -1.84 16.86 8.38
N LYS A 121 -1.72 16.54 7.10
CA LYS A 121 -2.86 16.18 6.26
C LYS A 121 -2.82 14.71 5.90
N LEU A 122 -3.96 14.06 6.01
CA LEU A 122 -4.22 12.70 5.61
C LEU A 122 -5.34 12.70 4.57
N PHE A 123 -5.14 11.97 3.49
CA PHE A 123 -6.13 11.83 2.44
C PHE A 123 -6.82 10.47 2.52
N VAL A 124 -8.14 10.48 2.57
CA VAL A 124 -9.00 9.30 2.60
C VAL A 124 -9.84 9.30 1.33
N LYS A 125 -9.57 8.39 0.41
CA LYS A 125 -10.36 8.20 -0.80
C LYS A 125 -11.59 7.34 -0.49
N ILE A 126 -12.74 7.76 -0.95
CA ILE A 126 -14.00 7.04 -0.85
C ILE A 126 -14.28 6.40 -2.20
N ASN A 127 -14.33 5.09 -2.25
CA ASN A 127 -14.49 4.33 -3.49
C ASN A 127 -15.96 3.97 -3.80
N GLU A 128 -16.86 4.12 -2.80
CA GLU A 128 -18.29 3.88 -2.92
C GLU A 128 -19.10 5.11 -2.52
N SER A 129 -20.05 5.50 -3.37
CA SER A 129 -20.82 6.74 -3.22
C SER A 129 -21.66 6.86 -1.96
N HIS A 130 -22.03 5.72 -1.34
CA HIS A 130 -22.84 5.67 -0.11
C HIS A 130 -21.98 5.68 1.18
N ILE A 131 -20.66 5.51 1.07
CA ILE A 131 -19.77 5.44 2.23
C ILE A 131 -19.50 6.84 2.79
N ARG A 132 -19.53 6.95 4.11
CA ARG A 132 -19.30 8.19 4.87
C ARG A 132 -18.46 7.93 6.11
N ILE A 133 -17.71 8.95 6.52
CA ILE A 133 -17.17 9.03 7.88
C ILE A 133 -18.27 9.58 8.77
N LEU A 134 -18.66 8.82 9.79
CA LEU A 134 -19.77 9.17 10.69
C LEU A 134 -19.31 10.01 11.88
N SER A 135 -18.11 9.74 12.40
CA SER A 135 -17.54 10.45 13.53
C SER A 135 -16.02 10.30 13.58
N SER A 136 -15.39 11.16 14.34
CA SER A 136 -13.96 11.08 14.62
C SER A 136 -13.69 11.31 16.10
N LYS A 137 -12.70 10.60 16.64
CA LYS A 137 -12.18 10.77 17.98
C LYS A 137 -10.66 10.83 17.93
N ILE A 138 -10.08 11.80 18.62
CA ILE A 138 -8.63 11.97 18.67
C ILE A 138 -8.15 12.07 20.11
N SER A 139 -6.98 11.54 20.37
CA SER A 139 -6.30 11.65 21.67
C SER A 139 -4.79 11.75 21.46
N PRO A 140 -4.05 12.37 22.40
CA PRO A 140 -4.49 13.12 23.58
C PRO A 140 -5.01 14.54 23.26
N ASP A 141 -5.45 15.28 24.27
CA ASP A 141 -6.17 16.57 24.16
C ASP A 141 -5.36 17.71 23.51
N TYR A 142 -4.05 17.59 23.42
CA TYR A 142 -3.21 18.54 22.66
C TYR A 142 -3.19 18.27 21.15
N LEU A 143 -4.02 17.34 20.69
CA LEU A 143 -4.29 17.09 19.27
C LEU A 143 -5.73 17.46 18.94
N SER A 144 -5.96 17.98 17.75
CA SER A 144 -7.30 18.17 17.20
C SER A 144 -7.37 17.67 15.76
N VAL A 145 -8.59 17.38 15.31
CA VAL A 145 -8.87 16.90 13.96
C VAL A 145 -9.96 17.76 13.34
N ASN A 146 -9.78 18.08 12.07
CA ASN A 146 -10.79 18.67 11.20
C ASN A 146 -10.94 17.79 9.96
N ILE A 147 -12.17 17.52 9.53
CA ILE A 147 -12.48 16.68 8.36
C ILE A 147 -13.20 17.56 7.34
N ASP A 148 -12.54 17.76 6.20
CA ASP A 148 -13.11 18.41 5.02
C ASP A 148 -13.67 17.31 4.09
N GLU A 149 -14.98 17.20 4.07
CA GLU A 149 -15.72 16.17 3.34
C GLU A 149 -16.05 16.65 1.93
N ARG A 150 -15.62 15.87 0.93
CA ARG A 150 -15.81 16.16 -0.50
C ARG A 150 -16.40 14.97 -1.22
N TYR A 151 -17.55 14.52 -0.75
CA TYR A 151 -18.21 13.31 -1.26
C TYR A 151 -18.89 13.50 -2.61
N GLU A 152 -19.28 14.73 -2.97
CA GLU A 152 -20.03 15.05 -4.19
C GLU A 152 -19.11 15.35 -5.40
N GLN A 153 -17.80 15.21 -5.24
CA GLN A 153 -16.85 15.44 -6.32
C GLN A 153 -16.71 14.18 -7.19
N GLU A 154 -16.19 14.36 -8.40
CA GLU A 154 -15.86 13.26 -9.33
C GLU A 154 -14.98 12.17 -8.70
N ASN A 155 -14.13 12.58 -7.75
CA ASN A 155 -13.31 11.68 -6.94
C ASN A 155 -13.64 11.90 -5.46
N PRO A 156 -14.63 11.21 -4.89
CA PRO A 156 -15.06 11.37 -3.51
C PRO A 156 -13.91 11.12 -2.53
N HIS A 157 -13.71 12.05 -1.62
CA HIS A 157 -12.64 11.96 -0.62
C HIS A 157 -12.91 12.79 0.62
N CYS A 158 -12.16 12.50 1.69
CA CYS A 158 -12.06 13.35 2.85
C CYS A 158 -10.61 13.79 3.03
N LEU A 159 -10.41 15.08 3.27
CA LEU A 159 -9.13 15.60 3.73
C LEU A 159 -9.19 15.74 5.25
N ILE A 160 -8.37 14.97 5.94
CA ILE A 160 -8.28 15.00 7.41
C ILE A 160 -7.06 15.82 7.79
N GLU A 161 -7.31 16.93 8.49
CA GLU A 161 -6.27 17.80 9.02
C GLU A 161 -6.11 17.52 10.52
N THR A 162 -4.94 16.99 10.91
CA THR A 162 -4.61 16.73 12.31
C THR A 162 -3.63 17.79 12.77
N LYS A 163 -4.02 18.54 13.81
CA LYS A 163 -3.23 19.65 14.36
C LYS A 163 -2.66 19.26 15.71
N LEU A 164 -1.36 19.46 15.86
CA LEU A 164 -0.67 19.49 17.14
C LEU A 164 -0.69 20.90 17.69
N HIS A 165 -1.22 21.09 18.88
CA HIS A 165 -1.30 22.39 19.54
C HIS A 165 0.00 22.74 20.26
N ASN A 166 0.19 24.05 20.52
CA ASN A 166 1.39 24.60 21.17
C ASN A 166 1.56 24.22 22.65
N ASN A 167 0.52 23.66 23.29
CA ASN A 167 0.53 23.15 24.65
C ASN A 167 0.96 21.68 24.77
N ALA A 168 1.41 21.06 23.67
CA ALA A 168 1.91 19.71 23.68
C ALA A 168 3.15 19.61 24.60
N PRO A 169 3.20 18.64 25.53
CA PRO A 169 4.31 18.49 26.46
C PRO A 169 5.59 18.04 25.74
N VAL A 170 6.74 18.44 26.29
CA VAL A 170 8.03 17.91 25.83
C VAL A 170 8.10 16.41 26.04
N GLY A 171 8.52 15.70 25.01
CA GLY A 171 8.63 14.25 24.98
C GLY A 171 8.00 13.61 23.75
N ARG A 172 7.80 12.29 23.83
CA ARG A 172 7.23 11.52 22.74
C ARG A 172 5.74 11.82 22.58
N ILE A 173 5.31 12.03 21.34
CA ILE A 173 3.90 12.07 20.95
C ILE A 173 3.48 10.63 20.68
N ASP A 174 2.48 10.16 21.43
CA ASP A 174 1.84 8.85 21.25
C ASP A 174 0.32 9.07 21.29
N GLY A 175 -0.25 9.21 20.12
CA GLY A 175 -1.66 9.55 19.95
C GLY A 175 -2.36 8.63 18.96
N GLN A 176 -3.69 8.78 18.89
CA GLN A 176 -4.54 8.00 18.02
C GLN A 176 -5.68 8.84 17.46
N LEU A 177 -5.94 8.71 16.18
CA LEU A 177 -7.14 9.14 15.51
C LEU A 177 -7.98 7.92 15.18
N GLU A 178 -9.21 7.87 15.69
CA GLU A 178 -10.22 6.89 15.39
C GLU A 178 -11.30 7.53 14.52
N LEU A 179 -11.62 6.91 13.39
CA LEU A 179 -12.70 7.30 12.50
C LEU A 179 -13.75 6.19 12.50
N THR A 180 -15.00 6.51 12.73
CA THR A 180 -16.12 5.60 12.56
C THR A 180 -16.75 5.82 11.20
N THR A 181 -17.05 4.75 10.47
CA THR A 181 -17.63 4.81 9.13
C THR A 181 -18.88 3.94 9.04
N ASN A 182 -19.63 4.06 7.93
CA ASN A 182 -20.70 3.12 7.58
C ASN A 182 -20.24 2.00 6.62
N SER A 183 -18.94 1.84 6.39
CA SER A 183 -18.39 0.71 5.63
C SER A 183 -18.50 -0.58 6.43
N GLU A 184 -19.01 -1.65 5.83
CA GLU A 184 -19.00 -2.99 6.43
C GLU A 184 -17.56 -3.56 6.49
N GLU A 185 -16.70 -3.19 5.53
CA GLU A 185 -15.31 -3.64 5.46
C GLU A 185 -14.41 -2.94 6.50
N LEU A 186 -14.64 -1.64 6.74
CA LEU A 186 -13.84 -0.79 7.62
C LEU A 186 -14.73 0.06 8.54
N PRO A 187 -15.50 -0.54 9.45
CA PRO A 187 -16.41 0.20 10.33
C PRO A 187 -15.66 1.14 11.29
N VAL A 188 -14.43 0.80 11.65
CA VAL A 188 -13.56 1.63 12.48
C VAL A 188 -12.15 1.65 11.87
N ILE A 189 -11.61 2.84 11.72
CA ILE A 189 -10.27 3.08 11.20
C ILE A 189 -9.43 3.71 12.30
N ASN A 190 -8.37 3.03 12.71
CA ASN A 190 -7.42 3.49 13.71
C ASN A 190 -6.13 3.96 13.06
N ILE A 191 -5.77 5.23 13.25
CA ILE A 191 -4.59 5.86 12.69
C ILE A 191 -3.68 6.33 13.83
N PRO A 192 -2.56 5.65 14.08
CA PRO A 192 -1.62 6.05 15.11
C PRO A 192 -0.95 7.38 14.74
N ILE A 193 -0.72 8.20 15.76
CA ILE A 193 -0.08 9.51 15.65
C ILE A 193 1.20 9.48 16.47
N THR A 194 2.33 9.81 15.84
CA THR A 194 3.64 9.76 16.49
C THR A 194 4.47 10.99 16.17
N GLY A 195 5.44 11.29 17.05
CA GLY A 195 6.38 12.38 16.90
C GLY A 195 7.16 12.61 18.20
N GLU A 196 7.86 13.71 18.28
CA GLU A 196 8.61 14.11 19.47
C GLU A 196 8.65 15.64 19.61
N VAL A 197 8.30 16.15 20.77
CA VAL A 197 8.44 17.55 21.14
C VAL A 197 9.72 17.72 21.96
N HIS A 198 10.62 18.59 21.52
CA HIS A 198 11.87 18.89 22.23
C HIS A 198 11.87 20.34 22.74
N LYS A 199 12.60 20.58 23.81
CA LYS A 199 12.77 21.92 24.34
C LYS A 199 13.32 22.86 23.27
N ALA A 200 12.70 24.03 23.11
CA ALA A 200 13.27 25.06 22.27
C ALA A 200 14.63 25.48 22.85
N ASN A 201 15.71 25.36 22.08
CA ASN A 201 16.98 25.96 22.47
C ASN A 201 16.76 27.45 22.61
N LYS A 202 16.91 28.01 23.81
CA LYS A 202 17.02 29.46 23.97
C LYS A 202 18.29 29.89 23.21
N PRO A 203 18.19 30.85 22.28
CA PRO A 203 19.42 31.47 21.80
C PRO A 203 20.14 32.13 22.98
N GLU A 204 21.43 31.82 23.12
CA GLU A 204 22.33 32.52 24.02
C GLU A 204 22.47 34.00 23.68
#